data_ebc8c4ddde41c23d9d109590e8387072
#
_entry.id   ebc8c4ddde41c23d9d109590e8387072
#
_cell.length_a   1.000
_cell.length_b   1.000
_cell.length_c   1.000
_cell.angle_alpha   90.00
_cell.angle_beta   90.00
_cell.angle_gamma   90.00
#
_symmetry.space_group_name_H-M   'P 1'
#
loop_
_entity.id
_entity.type
_entity.pdbx_description
1 polymer ?
#
loop_
_entity_poly.entity_id
_entity_poly.type
_entity_poly.pdbx_seq_one_letter_code
_entity_poly.pdbx_strand_id
1 'polypeptide(L)'
;MKKIYFILAAAAMFLAVEANAQLQVGAGYNHGTTTERIADEDDSEDLDGFYLEATYELNFIEKGWGSLALEPGVRFTYLGESDSDTELGYKAKSAFNETYLDIPVHVKYSYDLGTVKLSAFAGPVFSMGLTSVAKTSISGEGVNYVAKYHNYSGKTVTKGEGSSSSVNPDGLTDYGRFDIKLGLGVGATFMEKFNVKVGYNIGMLNRYTGEQVLKDHKFKRHTGVFYAGIGFSF
;
A
#
# COMPACT_ATOMS: atom_id res chain seq x y z
N MET A 1 18.62 -14.92 -8.63
CA MET A 1 17.88 -15.76 -9.59
C MET A 1 16.55 -16.28 -9.03
N LYS A 2 16.43 -16.72 -7.76
CA LYS A 2 15.16 -17.24 -7.19
C LYS A 2 13.99 -16.24 -7.17
N LYS A 3 14.25 -14.93 -7.12
CA LYS A 3 13.20 -13.87 -7.11
C LYS A 3 12.49 -13.69 -8.46
N ILE A 4 13.17 -14.00 -9.57
CA ILE A 4 12.60 -13.89 -10.92
C ILE A 4 11.61 -15.02 -11.21
N TYR A 5 11.86 -16.21 -10.65
CA TYR A 5 10.94 -17.35 -10.81
C TYR A 5 9.61 -17.14 -10.11
N PHE A 6 9.57 -16.39 -9.03
CA PHE A 6 8.33 -16.07 -8.32
C PHE A 6 7.45 -15.12 -9.14
N ILE A 7 8.05 -14.12 -9.77
CA ILE A 7 7.36 -13.17 -10.67
C ILE A 7 6.87 -13.89 -11.93
N LEU A 8 7.70 -14.77 -12.50
CA LEU A 8 7.33 -15.58 -13.66
C LEU A 8 6.25 -16.61 -13.34
N ALA A 9 6.27 -17.24 -12.16
CA ALA A 9 5.23 -18.16 -11.72
C ALA A 9 3.90 -17.43 -11.47
N ALA A 10 3.93 -16.23 -10.86
CA ALA A 10 2.75 -15.38 -10.71
C ALA A 10 2.21 -14.96 -12.08
N ALA A 11 3.06 -14.52 -13.01
CA ALA A 11 2.67 -14.18 -14.37
C ALA A 11 2.14 -15.39 -15.15
N ALA A 12 2.71 -16.59 -14.98
CA ALA A 12 2.23 -17.81 -15.61
C ALA A 12 0.87 -18.27 -15.09
N MET A 13 0.58 -18.04 -13.80
CA MET A 13 -0.78 -18.29 -13.25
C MET A 13 -1.83 -17.37 -13.88
N PHE A 14 -1.48 -16.14 -14.23
CA PHE A 14 -2.38 -15.23 -14.96
C PHE A 14 -2.63 -15.64 -16.42
N LEU A 15 -1.71 -16.39 -17.04
CA LEU A 15 -1.81 -16.80 -18.46
C LEU A 15 -2.45 -18.17 -18.67
N ALA A 16 -2.64 -18.97 -17.60
CA ALA A 16 -3.08 -20.37 -17.71
C ALA A 16 -4.57 -20.57 -17.46
N VAL A 17 -5.37 -19.50 -17.32
CA VAL A 17 -6.79 -19.62 -16.96
C VAL A 17 -7.68 -19.54 -18.18
N GLU A 18 -8.30 -20.65 -18.51
CA GLU A 18 -9.28 -20.81 -19.62
C GLU A 18 -10.60 -20.07 -19.32
N ALA A 19 -11.21 -19.57 -20.38
CA ALA A 19 -12.62 -19.26 -20.74
C ALA A 19 -13.61 -18.64 -19.71
N ASN A 20 -13.41 -18.74 -18.39
CA ASN A 20 -14.33 -18.21 -17.37
C ASN A 20 -13.70 -17.16 -16.45
N ALA A 21 -12.57 -16.62 -16.84
CA ALA A 21 -11.84 -15.68 -16.03
C ALA A 21 -11.93 -14.26 -16.60
N GLN A 22 -12.32 -13.31 -15.77
CA GLN A 22 -12.52 -11.93 -16.15
C GLN A 22 -11.39 -11.06 -15.60
N LEU A 23 -10.62 -10.42 -16.51
CA LEU A 23 -9.61 -9.43 -16.12
C LEU A 23 -10.29 -8.12 -15.75
N GLN A 24 -9.95 -7.58 -14.60
CA GLN A 24 -10.39 -6.26 -14.16
C GLN A 24 -9.17 -5.35 -13.95
N VAL A 25 -9.24 -4.12 -14.42
CA VAL A 25 -8.26 -3.08 -14.12
C VAL A 25 -8.96 -1.94 -13.40
N GLY A 26 -8.28 -1.34 -12.43
CA GLY A 26 -8.88 -0.30 -11.60
C GLY A 26 -7.88 0.70 -11.09
N ALA A 27 -8.40 1.83 -10.66
CA ALA A 27 -7.67 2.88 -10.00
C ALA A 27 -8.55 3.55 -8.95
N GLY A 28 -7.94 4.13 -7.93
CA GLY A 28 -8.69 4.81 -6.89
C GLY A 28 -7.83 5.55 -5.90
N TYR A 29 -8.51 6.10 -4.92
CA TYR A 29 -7.96 6.83 -3.79
C TYR A 29 -7.67 5.88 -2.63
N ASN A 30 -6.59 6.16 -1.91
CA ASN A 30 -6.21 5.52 -0.66
C ASN A 30 -6.13 6.55 0.45
N HIS A 31 -6.60 6.17 1.63
CA HIS A 31 -6.36 6.86 2.88
C HIS A 31 -5.77 5.85 3.87
N GLY A 32 -4.51 6.03 4.21
CA GLY A 32 -3.76 5.16 5.13
C GLY A 32 -3.64 5.81 6.49
N THR A 33 -3.96 5.08 7.55
CA THR A 33 -3.67 5.48 8.93
C THR A 33 -2.59 4.56 9.48
N THR A 34 -1.46 5.13 9.83
CA THR A 34 -0.37 4.42 10.49
C THR A 34 -0.43 4.71 11.97
N THR A 35 -0.63 3.68 12.77
CA THR A 35 -0.63 3.78 14.23
C THR A 35 0.69 3.26 14.76
N GLU A 36 1.40 4.11 15.48
CA GLU A 36 2.62 3.79 16.24
C GLU A 36 2.27 3.74 17.73
N ARG A 37 2.63 2.64 18.36
CA ARG A 37 2.55 2.51 19.82
C ARG A 37 3.96 2.47 20.39
N ILE A 38 4.27 3.47 21.23
CA ILE A 38 5.53 3.58 21.94
C ILE A 38 5.22 3.54 23.44
N ALA A 39 5.61 2.45 24.10
CA ALA A 39 5.24 2.17 25.49
C ALA A 39 3.71 2.11 25.68
N ASP A 40 3.09 3.13 26.24
CA ASP A 40 1.64 3.22 26.49
C ASP A 40 0.99 4.42 25.74
N GLU A 41 1.73 5.10 24.86
CA GLU A 41 1.23 6.20 24.03
C GLU A 41 1.00 5.72 22.60
N ASP A 42 -0.18 6.00 22.06
CA ASP A 42 -0.54 5.75 20.66
C ASP A 42 -0.47 7.08 19.90
N ASP A 43 0.34 7.09 18.83
CA ASP A 43 0.37 8.18 17.86
C ASP A 43 -0.10 7.67 16.49
N SER A 44 -0.80 8.51 15.73
CA SER A 44 -1.37 8.14 14.45
C SER A 44 -1.08 9.19 13.40
N GLU A 45 -0.55 8.76 12.27
CA GLU A 45 -0.31 9.58 11.08
C GLU A 45 -1.21 9.13 9.95
N ASP A 46 -1.86 10.10 9.31
CA ASP A 46 -2.71 9.86 8.14
C ASP A 46 -1.96 10.19 6.85
N LEU A 47 -2.09 9.32 5.86
CA LEU A 47 -1.42 9.42 4.57
C LEU A 47 -2.46 9.27 3.46
N ASP A 48 -2.47 10.20 2.52
CA ASP A 48 -3.35 10.15 1.37
C ASP A 48 -2.62 9.69 0.11
N GLY A 49 -3.34 9.06 -0.81
CA GLY A 49 -2.70 8.59 -2.01
C GLY A 49 -3.64 7.96 -3.03
N PHE A 50 -3.05 7.15 -3.89
CA PHE A 50 -3.78 6.46 -4.95
C PHE A 50 -3.30 5.02 -5.11
N TYR A 51 -4.11 4.22 -5.76
CA TYR A 51 -3.72 2.90 -6.21
C TYR A 51 -4.07 2.65 -7.68
N LEU A 52 -3.32 1.71 -8.26
CA LEU A 52 -3.63 1.09 -9.55
C LEU A 52 -3.66 -0.41 -9.32
N GLU A 53 -4.69 -1.10 -9.83
CA GLU A 53 -4.78 -2.55 -9.67
C GLU A 53 -5.17 -3.26 -10.97
N ALA A 54 -4.72 -4.50 -11.05
CA ALA A 54 -5.22 -5.49 -12.00
C ALA A 54 -5.56 -6.75 -11.20
N THR A 55 -6.79 -7.23 -11.34
CA THR A 55 -7.29 -8.43 -10.67
C THR A 55 -7.90 -9.39 -11.67
N TYR A 56 -7.95 -10.66 -11.30
CA TYR A 56 -8.52 -11.72 -12.12
C TYR A 56 -9.63 -12.41 -11.34
N GLU A 57 -10.86 -12.40 -11.86
CA GLU A 57 -12.00 -13.06 -11.22
C GLU A 57 -12.13 -14.49 -11.76
N LEU A 58 -11.92 -15.47 -10.89
CA LEU A 58 -11.98 -16.90 -11.18
C LEU A 58 -13.24 -17.48 -10.53
N ASN A 59 -14.32 -17.59 -11.28
CA ASN A 59 -15.58 -18.15 -10.77
C ASN A 59 -15.45 -19.67 -10.61
N PHE A 60 -15.72 -20.19 -9.40
CA PHE A 60 -15.70 -21.62 -9.09
C PHE A 60 -17.08 -22.16 -8.66
N ILE A 61 -18.01 -21.30 -8.28
CA ILE A 61 -19.40 -21.64 -7.99
C ILE A 61 -20.30 -20.55 -8.61
N GLU A 62 -21.27 -21.00 -9.44
CA GLU A 62 -22.35 -20.15 -9.96
C GLU A 62 -23.66 -20.87 -9.72
N LYS A 63 -24.58 -20.23 -8.98
CA LYS A 63 -25.90 -20.75 -8.65
C LYS A 63 -26.93 -19.61 -8.62
N GLY A 64 -28.21 -19.96 -8.60
CA GLY A 64 -29.29 -18.97 -8.55
C GLY A 64 -29.27 -18.03 -7.34
N TRP A 65 -28.51 -18.34 -6.29
CA TRP A 65 -28.31 -17.46 -5.13
C TRP A 65 -27.06 -16.57 -5.24
N GLY A 66 -26.25 -16.67 -6.31
CA GLY A 66 -25.06 -15.87 -6.55
C GLY A 66 -23.86 -16.70 -7.01
N SER A 67 -22.71 -16.03 -7.14
CA SER A 67 -21.44 -16.64 -7.53
C SER A 67 -20.38 -16.46 -6.45
N LEU A 68 -19.48 -17.45 -6.35
CA LEU A 68 -18.26 -17.38 -5.56
C LEU A 68 -17.06 -17.45 -6.51
N ALA A 69 -16.13 -16.52 -6.32
CA ALA A 69 -14.92 -16.42 -7.11
C ALA A 69 -13.69 -16.27 -6.20
N LEU A 70 -12.54 -16.67 -6.71
CA LEU A 70 -11.25 -16.27 -6.21
C LEU A 70 -10.79 -15.06 -7.05
N GLU A 71 -10.39 -13.97 -6.39
CA GLU A 71 -9.91 -12.74 -7.04
C GLU A 71 -8.44 -12.47 -6.64
N PRO A 72 -7.45 -13.14 -7.27
CA PRO A 72 -6.06 -12.75 -7.15
C PRO A 72 -5.79 -11.49 -7.96
N GLY A 73 -4.78 -10.70 -7.51
CA GLY A 73 -4.42 -9.49 -8.22
C GLY A 73 -3.04 -8.96 -7.89
N VAL A 74 -2.72 -7.85 -8.53
CA VAL A 74 -1.56 -7.01 -8.25
C VAL A 74 -2.04 -5.58 -8.11
N ARG A 75 -1.63 -4.91 -7.05
CA ARG A 75 -1.96 -3.51 -6.79
C ARG A 75 -0.68 -2.73 -6.48
N PHE A 76 -0.49 -1.63 -7.17
CA PHE A 76 0.48 -0.60 -6.82
C PHE A 76 -0.22 0.42 -5.92
N THR A 77 0.35 0.69 -4.75
CA THR A 77 -0.18 1.63 -3.76
C THR A 77 0.85 2.72 -3.50
N TYR A 78 0.43 3.97 -3.60
CA TYR A 78 1.18 5.15 -3.18
C TYR A 78 0.43 5.83 -2.05
N LEU A 79 1.15 6.17 -0.98
CA LEU A 79 0.69 6.96 0.15
C LEU A 79 1.69 8.06 0.44
N GLY A 80 1.23 9.25 0.77
CA GLY A 80 2.09 10.37 1.09
C GLY A 80 1.39 11.45 1.89
N GLU A 81 2.20 12.19 2.63
CA GLU A 81 1.80 13.36 3.38
C GLU A 81 2.84 14.45 3.17
N SER A 82 2.42 15.71 3.21
CA SER A 82 3.34 16.84 3.25
C SER A 82 2.77 17.99 4.03
N ASP A 83 3.57 18.49 4.96
CA ASP A 83 3.27 19.68 5.74
C ASP A 83 4.30 20.77 5.47
N SER A 84 3.91 22.05 5.61
CA SER A 84 4.81 23.17 5.43
C SER A 84 4.43 24.32 6.36
N ASP A 85 5.43 24.81 7.06
CA ASP A 85 5.31 25.97 7.94
C ASP A 85 6.26 27.08 7.49
N THR A 86 5.91 28.34 7.76
CA THR A 86 6.71 29.50 7.42
C THR A 86 6.81 30.42 8.63
N GLU A 87 7.98 30.47 9.23
CA GLU A 87 8.28 31.36 10.35
C GLU A 87 9.53 32.18 10.07
N LEU A 88 9.52 33.45 10.47
CA LEU A 88 10.66 34.38 10.40
C LEU A 88 11.36 34.45 9.02
N GLY A 89 10.60 34.30 7.92
CA GLY A 89 11.17 34.33 6.57
C GLY A 89 11.76 32.98 6.10
N TYR A 90 11.73 31.95 6.93
CA TYR A 90 12.13 30.58 6.58
C TYR A 90 10.93 29.70 6.35
N LYS A 91 10.96 28.94 5.26
CA LYS A 91 9.96 27.91 4.95
C LYS A 91 10.53 26.53 5.26
N ALA A 92 9.94 25.86 6.24
CA ALA A 92 10.17 24.46 6.54
C ALA A 92 9.10 23.60 5.84
N LYS A 93 9.52 22.51 5.19
CA LYS A 93 8.60 21.54 4.58
C LYS A 93 9.03 20.15 4.97
N SER A 94 8.10 19.38 5.54
CA SER A 94 8.22 17.96 5.77
C SER A 94 7.35 17.19 4.79
N ALA A 95 7.82 16.06 4.29
CA ALA A 95 7.05 15.16 3.45
C ALA A 95 7.45 13.71 3.74
N PHE A 96 6.46 12.84 3.81
CA PHE A 96 6.64 11.41 3.97
C PHE A 96 5.91 10.69 2.84
N ASN A 97 6.58 9.71 2.20
CA ASN A 97 6.01 8.96 1.09
C ASN A 97 6.34 7.48 1.21
N GLU A 98 5.35 6.65 0.99
CA GLU A 98 5.51 5.19 0.91
C GLU A 98 4.90 4.64 -0.37
N THR A 99 5.56 3.65 -0.95
CA THR A 99 5.02 2.89 -2.09
C THR A 99 5.07 1.40 -1.80
N TYR A 100 4.02 0.70 -2.23
CA TYR A 100 3.88 -0.75 -2.02
C TYR A 100 3.51 -1.45 -3.32
N LEU A 101 3.94 -2.69 -3.41
CA LEU A 101 3.38 -3.69 -4.30
C LEU A 101 2.57 -4.65 -3.45
N ASP A 102 1.27 -4.65 -3.64
CA ASP A 102 0.33 -5.51 -2.93
C ASP A 102 -0.13 -6.65 -3.86
N ILE A 103 -0.23 -7.85 -3.32
CA ILE A 103 -0.79 -9.03 -3.99
C ILE A 103 -2.03 -9.45 -3.19
N PRO A 104 -3.21 -8.91 -3.52
CA PRO A 104 -4.47 -9.36 -2.95
C PRO A 104 -4.84 -10.75 -3.45
N VAL A 105 -5.41 -11.56 -2.57
CA VAL A 105 -6.01 -12.87 -2.89
C VAL A 105 -7.34 -12.94 -2.14
N HIS A 106 -8.40 -12.46 -2.76
CA HIS A 106 -9.70 -12.38 -2.13
C HIS A 106 -10.63 -13.53 -2.54
N VAL A 107 -11.44 -13.99 -1.62
CA VAL A 107 -12.67 -14.70 -1.93
C VAL A 107 -13.77 -13.66 -2.10
N LYS A 108 -14.46 -13.70 -3.22
CA LYS A 108 -15.49 -12.75 -3.61
C LYS A 108 -16.82 -13.48 -3.78
N TYR A 109 -17.82 -12.99 -3.08
CA TYR A 109 -19.20 -13.37 -3.31
C TYR A 109 -19.88 -12.26 -4.12
N SER A 110 -20.64 -12.67 -5.16
CA SER A 110 -21.37 -11.73 -6.01
C SER A 110 -22.83 -12.18 -6.16
N TYR A 111 -23.72 -11.20 -6.11
CA TYR A 111 -25.16 -11.40 -6.32
C TYR A 111 -25.64 -10.52 -7.46
N ASP A 112 -26.26 -11.15 -8.47
CA ASP A 112 -26.72 -10.48 -9.67
C ASP A 112 -28.17 -9.99 -9.50
N LEU A 113 -28.37 -8.69 -9.73
CA LEU A 113 -29.68 -8.02 -9.73
C LEU A 113 -30.14 -7.67 -11.15
N GLY A 114 -29.49 -8.21 -12.18
CA GLY A 114 -29.74 -7.96 -13.59
C GLY A 114 -28.83 -6.87 -14.16
N THR A 115 -29.12 -5.59 -13.94
CA THR A 115 -28.26 -4.48 -14.43
C THR A 115 -27.09 -4.15 -13.54
N VAL A 116 -27.11 -4.62 -12.29
CA VAL A 116 -26.09 -4.37 -11.27
C VAL A 116 -25.76 -5.68 -10.57
N LYS A 117 -24.48 -6.03 -10.50
CA LYS A 117 -23.97 -7.13 -9.70
C LYS A 117 -23.32 -6.55 -8.43
N LEU A 118 -23.88 -6.87 -7.26
CA LEU A 118 -23.29 -6.49 -5.96
C LEU A 118 -22.28 -7.54 -5.54
N SER A 119 -21.18 -7.11 -4.91
CA SER A 119 -20.17 -8.03 -4.42
C SER A 119 -19.67 -7.66 -3.03
N ALA A 120 -19.25 -8.69 -2.28
CA ALA A 120 -18.47 -8.54 -1.06
C ALA A 120 -17.24 -9.45 -1.18
N PHE A 121 -16.11 -9.00 -0.67
CA PHE A 121 -14.87 -9.76 -0.77
C PHE A 121 -14.06 -9.63 0.51
N ALA A 122 -13.29 -10.69 0.81
CA ALA A 122 -12.35 -10.71 1.91
C ALA A 122 -11.20 -11.68 1.60
N GLY A 123 -10.01 -11.40 2.15
CA GLY A 123 -8.86 -12.30 2.01
C GLY A 123 -7.54 -11.66 2.36
N PRO A 124 -6.46 -12.42 2.32
CA PRO A 124 -5.12 -11.91 2.58
C PRO A 124 -4.64 -10.99 1.46
N VAL A 125 -3.84 -9.98 1.85
CA VAL A 125 -3.10 -9.12 0.96
C VAL A 125 -1.63 -9.16 1.38
N PHE A 126 -0.77 -9.69 0.51
CA PHE A 126 0.67 -9.73 0.72
C PHE A 126 1.27 -8.43 0.21
N SER A 127 1.84 -7.65 1.10
CA SER A 127 2.31 -6.29 0.82
C SER A 127 3.83 -6.22 0.90
N MET A 128 4.45 -5.65 -0.13
CA MET A 128 5.90 -5.43 -0.18
C MET A 128 6.19 -3.94 -0.36
N GLY A 129 6.85 -3.33 0.63
CA GLY A 129 7.31 -1.94 0.56
C GLY A 129 8.42 -1.77 -0.47
N LEU A 130 8.17 -0.94 -1.48
CA LEU A 130 9.14 -0.60 -2.52
C LEU A 130 10.00 0.57 -2.09
N THR A 131 9.38 1.66 -1.63
CA THR A 131 10.05 2.85 -1.11
C THR A 131 9.34 3.35 0.14
N SER A 132 10.12 3.93 1.07
CA SER A 132 9.64 4.69 2.22
C SER A 132 10.67 5.79 2.46
N VAL A 133 10.27 7.05 2.27
CA VAL A 133 11.18 8.21 2.28
C VAL A 133 10.57 9.35 3.09
N ALA A 134 11.29 9.75 4.13
CA ALA A 134 11.05 11.01 4.83
C ALA A 134 11.95 12.11 4.23
N LYS A 135 11.37 13.26 3.93
CA LYS A 135 12.07 14.42 3.37
C LYS A 135 11.79 15.65 4.21
N THR A 136 12.84 16.32 4.62
CA THR A 136 12.75 17.64 5.26
C THR A 136 13.51 18.66 4.41
N SER A 137 12.94 19.82 4.20
CA SER A 137 13.60 20.94 3.49
C SER A 137 13.36 22.25 4.22
N ILE A 138 14.41 23.07 4.30
CA ILE A 138 14.39 24.42 4.88
C ILE A 138 14.92 25.37 3.81
N SER A 139 14.17 26.43 3.53
CA SER A 139 14.56 27.45 2.55
C SER A 139 14.21 28.86 3.06
N GLY A 140 15.10 29.86 2.87
CA GLY A 140 14.91 31.26 3.25
C GLY A 140 16.25 31.95 3.38
N GLU A 141 16.29 33.29 3.16
CA GLU A 141 17.47 34.20 3.34
C GLU A 141 18.82 33.61 2.89
N GLY A 142 18.88 32.99 1.70
CA GLY A 142 20.10 32.35 1.18
C GLY A 142 20.37 30.94 1.73
N VAL A 143 19.55 30.42 2.61
CA VAL A 143 19.67 29.04 3.10
C VAL A 143 18.77 28.11 2.27
N ASN A 144 19.34 27.03 1.73
CA ASN A 144 18.59 25.98 1.08
C ASN A 144 19.16 24.63 1.53
N TYR A 145 18.41 23.93 2.38
CA TYR A 145 18.79 22.66 2.95
C TYR A 145 17.71 21.61 2.68
N VAL A 146 18.13 20.42 2.23
CA VAL A 146 17.25 19.29 1.99
C VAL A 146 17.88 18.04 2.58
N ALA A 147 17.15 17.35 3.45
CA ALA A 147 17.52 16.03 3.97
C ALA A 147 16.48 15.01 3.49
N LYS A 148 16.93 13.83 3.04
CA LYS A 148 16.11 12.68 2.71
C LYS A 148 16.60 11.47 3.47
N TYR A 149 15.71 10.81 4.17
CA TYR A 149 15.96 9.56 4.86
C TYR A 149 15.17 8.44 4.21
N HIS A 150 15.86 7.37 3.83
CA HIS A 150 15.28 6.18 3.21
C HIS A 150 15.09 5.09 4.26
N ASN A 151 13.88 4.93 4.76
CA ASN A 151 13.56 4.03 5.89
C ASN A 151 14.00 2.57 5.65
N TYR A 152 13.88 2.06 4.42
CA TYR A 152 14.26 0.67 4.11
C TYR A 152 15.75 0.42 3.95
N SER A 153 16.57 1.45 3.82
CA SER A 153 18.02 1.30 3.65
C SER A 153 18.84 2.05 4.70
N GLY A 154 18.18 2.83 5.57
CA GLY A 154 18.82 3.71 6.53
C GLY A 154 19.63 4.85 5.86
N LYS A 155 19.59 4.95 4.53
CA LYS A 155 20.40 5.93 3.80
C LYS A 155 19.87 7.33 4.03
N THR A 156 20.72 8.21 4.50
CA THR A 156 20.47 9.66 4.60
C THR A 156 21.21 10.38 3.49
N VAL A 157 20.51 11.25 2.77
CA VAL A 157 21.10 12.15 1.75
C VAL A 157 20.77 13.57 2.13
N THR A 158 21.80 14.40 2.38
CA THR A 158 21.66 15.80 2.68
C THR A 158 22.24 16.64 1.54
N LYS A 159 21.56 17.75 1.20
CA LYS A 159 22.01 18.74 0.25
C LYS A 159 21.80 20.12 0.87
N GLY A 160 22.86 20.93 0.93
CA GLY A 160 22.83 22.31 1.39
C GLY A 160 23.72 23.19 0.49
N GLU A 161 23.76 24.49 0.72
CA GLU A 161 24.64 25.40 -0.03
C GLU A 161 26.10 24.93 0.08
N GLY A 162 26.68 24.57 -1.07
CA GLY A 162 28.08 24.18 -1.21
C GLY A 162 28.46 22.80 -0.67
N SER A 163 27.55 22.04 -0.10
CA SER A 163 27.87 20.68 0.36
C SER A 163 26.75 19.67 0.12
N SER A 164 27.15 18.46 -0.23
CA SER A 164 26.24 17.31 -0.23
C SER A 164 26.93 16.15 0.48
N SER A 165 26.23 15.49 1.39
CA SER A 165 26.72 14.29 2.05
C SER A 165 25.71 13.15 1.90
N SER A 166 26.23 11.93 1.85
CA SER A 166 25.41 10.72 1.88
C SER A 166 26.00 9.79 2.90
N VAL A 167 25.23 9.48 3.92
CA VAL A 167 25.58 8.50 4.93
C VAL A 167 24.78 7.24 4.64
N ASN A 168 25.50 6.11 4.55
CA ASN A 168 24.88 4.80 4.39
C ASN A 168 25.28 4.01 5.63
N PRO A 169 24.47 4.00 6.69
CA PRO A 169 24.76 3.18 7.86
C PRO A 169 24.72 1.70 7.48
N ASP A 170 25.67 0.94 8.03
CA ASP A 170 25.82 -0.48 7.73
C ASP A 170 24.54 -1.27 8.05
N GLY A 171 23.66 -1.38 7.06
CA GLY A 171 22.69 -2.45 6.85
C GLY A 171 21.56 -2.63 7.87
N LEU A 172 21.50 -1.89 8.95
CA LEU A 172 20.51 -2.07 10.00
C LEU A 172 19.40 -1.02 9.88
N THR A 173 18.36 -1.36 9.17
CA THR A 173 17.10 -0.62 9.26
C THR A 173 16.13 -1.45 10.06
N ASP A 174 15.59 -0.86 11.10
CA ASP A 174 14.58 -1.50 11.94
C ASP A 174 13.19 -1.51 11.28
N TYR A 175 13.13 -1.28 9.96
CA TYR A 175 11.88 -1.13 9.22
C TYR A 175 11.68 -2.26 8.21
N GLY A 176 10.68 -3.11 8.47
CA GLY A 176 10.32 -4.24 7.62
C GLY A 176 9.62 -3.81 6.32
N ARG A 177 10.02 -4.43 5.21
CA ARG A 177 9.40 -4.20 3.89
C ARG A 177 8.14 -5.03 3.66
N PHE A 178 8.01 -6.14 4.36
CA PHE A 178 6.94 -7.10 4.15
C PHE A 178 5.85 -6.93 5.20
N ASP A 179 4.60 -6.94 4.75
CA ASP A 179 3.41 -6.98 5.59
C ASP A 179 2.40 -7.97 5.04
N ILE A 180 1.61 -8.56 5.92
CA ILE A 180 0.42 -9.32 5.57
C ILE A 180 -0.76 -8.52 6.11
N LYS A 181 -1.71 -8.20 5.22
CA LYS A 181 -2.90 -7.45 5.58
C LYS A 181 -4.13 -8.34 5.39
N LEU A 182 -5.17 -8.11 6.17
CA LEU A 182 -6.50 -8.64 5.90
C LEU A 182 -7.27 -7.58 5.09
N GLY A 183 -7.56 -7.88 3.85
CA GLY A 183 -8.40 -7.06 2.98
C GLY A 183 -9.86 -7.47 3.09
N LEU A 184 -10.76 -6.49 3.16
CA LEU A 184 -12.20 -6.70 3.10
C LEU A 184 -12.87 -5.51 2.39
N GLY A 185 -13.99 -5.76 1.73
CA GLY A 185 -14.69 -4.69 1.05
C GLY A 185 -15.95 -5.14 0.34
N VAL A 186 -16.56 -4.16 -0.31
CA VAL A 186 -17.76 -4.33 -1.12
C VAL A 186 -17.58 -3.67 -2.47
N GLY A 187 -18.34 -4.10 -3.45
CA GLY A 187 -18.31 -3.52 -4.79
C GLY A 187 -19.65 -3.63 -5.50
N ALA A 188 -19.75 -2.90 -6.58
CA ALA A 188 -20.85 -3.01 -7.52
C ALA A 188 -20.30 -2.97 -8.94
N THR A 189 -20.80 -3.87 -9.80
CA THR A 189 -20.48 -3.92 -11.22
C THR A 189 -21.73 -3.55 -12.02
N PHE A 190 -21.60 -2.57 -12.87
CA PHE A 190 -22.67 -2.06 -13.75
C PHE A 190 -22.40 -2.50 -15.18
N MET A 191 -23.46 -2.94 -15.87
CA MET A 191 -23.39 -3.39 -17.28
C MET A 191 -22.28 -4.42 -17.52
N GLU A 192 -21.98 -5.25 -16.50
CA GLU A 192 -20.92 -6.28 -16.52
C GLU A 192 -19.48 -5.75 -16.70
N LYS A 193 -19.28 -4.43 -16.80
CA LYS A 193 -18.01 -3.81 -17.16
C LYS A 193 -17.48 -2.78 -16.18
N PHE A 194 -18.34 -1.91 -15.66
CA PHE A 194 -17.91 -0.81 -14.81
C PHE A 194 -17.99 -1.21 -13.35
N ASN A 195 -16.86 -1.19 -12.66
CA ASN A 195 -16.75 -1.59 -11.28
C ASN A 195 -16.56 -0.38 -10.37
N VAL A 196 -17.20 -0.39 -9.22
CA VAL A 196 -16.94 0.50 -8.11
C VAL A 196 -16.59 -0.37 -6.91
N LYS A 197 -15.48 -0.09 -6.23
CA LYS A 197 -15.02 -0.83 -5.05
C LYS A 197 -14.75 0.12 -3.89
N VAL A 198 -15.12 -0.32 -2.68
CA VAL A 198 -14.74 0.32 -1.42
C VAL A 198 -14.25 -0.79 -0.49
N GLY A 199 -13.13 -0.57 0.16
CA GLY A 199 -12.57 -1.57 1.05
C GLY A 199 -11.59 -1.03 2.06
N TYR A 200 -11.14 -1.92 2.92
CA TYR A 200 -10.17 -1.63 3.97
C TYR A 200 -9.16 -2.78 4.08
N ASN A 201 -7.88 -2.45 4.16
CA ASN A 201 -6.79 -3.37 4.41
C ASN A 201 -6.26 -3.16 5.82
N ILE A 202 -6.33 -4.17 6.67
CA ILE A 202 -5.85 -4.14 8.05
C ILE A 202 -4.45 -4.74 8.08
N GLY A 203 -3.41 -3.96 8.39
CA GLY A 203 -2.05 -4.44 8.57
C GLY A 203 -1.94 -5.34 9.81
N MET A 204 -1.38 -6.52 9.64
CA MET A 204 -1.32 -7.54 10.70
C MET A 204 0.09 -7.69 11.30
N LEU A 205 1.14 -7.38 10.53
CA LEU A 205 2.50 -7.52 11.01
C LEU A 205 3.02 -6.23 11.64
N ASN A 206 3.82 -6.38 12.68
CA ASN A 206 4.60 -5.26 13.19
C ASN A 206 5.74 -4.95 12.22
N ARG A 207 5.79 -3.72 11.71
CA ARG A 207 6.80 -3.29 10.75
C ARG A 207 8.13 -2.88 11.38
N TYR A 208 8.21 -2.76 12.71
CA TYR A 208 9.48 -2.65 13.41
C TYR A 208 10.13 -4.03 13.57
N THR A 209 11.37 -4.17 13.08
CA THR A 209 12.11 -5.44 13.05
C THR A 209 13.38 -5.43 13.92
N GLY A 210 13.71 -4.32 14.58
CA GLY A 210 14.90 -4.16 15.40
C GLY A 210 14.86 -4.98 16.69
N GLU A 211 15.84 -5.88 16.89
CA GLU A 211 15.86 -6.74 18.07
C GLU A 211 16.07 -5.98 19.41
N GLN A 212 16.84 -4.90 19.40
CA GLN A 212 17.12 -4.13 20.64
C GLN A 212 15.91 -3.29 21.07
N VAL A 213 15.16 -2.76 20.11
CA VAL A 213 13.98 -1.95 20.37
C VAL A 213 12.81 -2.81 20.85
N LEU A 214 12.70 -4.05 20.36
CA LEU A 214 11.62 -4.97 20.73
C LEU A 214 11.75 -5.57 22.15
N LYS A 215 12.94 -5.58 22.75
CA LYS A 215 13.15 -6.19 24.07
C LYS A 215 12.81 -5.29 25.24
N ASP A 216 13.04 -3.99 25.10
CA ASP A 216 12.88 -3.03 26.20
C ASP A 216 11.62 -2.15 26.08
N HIS A 217 11.12 -1.94 24.86
CA HIS A 217 9.90 -1.16 24.61
C HIS A 217 9.03 -1.87 23.58
N LYS A 218 7.73 -1.96 23.87
CA LYS A 218 6.72 -2.56 22.99
C LYS A 218 6.41 -1.63 21.82
N PHE A 219 7.38 -1.43 20.91
CA PHE A 219 7.13 -0.68 19.69
C PHE A 219 6.29 -1.51 18.74
N LYS A 220 5.16 -0.96 18.34
CA LYS A 220 4.29 -1.56 17.31
C LYS A 220 3.96 -0.50 16.28
N ARG A 221 4.09 -0.85 15.01
CA ARG A 221 3.60 -0.02 13.91
C ARG A 221 2.75 -0.86 12.98
N HIS A 222 1.51 -0.48 12.83
CA HIS A 222 0.54 -1.10 11.93
C HIS A 222 -0.03 -0.03 11.01
N THR A 223 -0.31 -0.42 9.76
CA THR A 223 -0.92 0.50 8.80
C THR A 223 -2.26 -0.08 8.34
N GLY A 224 -3.34 0.65 8.61
CA GLY A 224 -4.64 0.44 8.01
C GLY A 224 -4.76 1.26 6.73
N VAL A 225 -5.42 0.74 5.69
CA VAL A 225 -5.62 1.49 4.44
C VAL A 225 -7.06 1.35 3.98
N PHE A 226 -7.81 2.43 4.07
CA PHE A 226 -9.09 2.58 3.38
C PHE A 226 -8.84 2.86 1.90
N TYR A 227 -9.66 2.31 1.02
CA TYR A 227 -9.59 2.62 -0.40
C TYR A 227 -10.97 2.66 -1.05
N ALA A 228 -11.10 3.53 -2.03
CA ALA A 228 -12.27 3.62 -2.89
C ALA A 228 -11.83 3.88 -4.34
N GLY A 229 -12.46 3.21 -5.30
CA GLY A 229 -12.06 3.37 -6.68
C GLY A 229 -13.03 2.79 -7.68
N ILE A 230 -12.65 2.98 -8.93
CA ILE A 230 -13.41 2.52 -10.11
C ILE A 230 -12.54 1.59 -10.94
N GLY A 231 -13.18 0.73 -11.70
CA GLY A 231 -12.50 -0.23 -12.56
C GLY A 231 -13.32 -0.59 -13.78
N PHE A 232 -12.68 -1.36 -14.65
CA PHE A 232 -13.25 -1.88 -15.86
C PHE A 232 -12.92 -3.36 -16.03
N SER A 233 -13.91 -4.15 -16.42
CA SER A 233 -13.79 -5.60 -16.69
C SER A 233 -13.79 -5.85 -18.20
N PHE A 234 -12.90 -6.76 -18.61
CA PHE A 234 -12.72 -7.15 -20.02
C PHE A 234 -13.32 -8.52 -20.30
#